data_490a19309060e1ac2c6f30b7cc8ec9df
#
_entry.id   490a19309060e1ac2c6f30b7cc8ec9df
#
_cell.length_a   1.000
_cell.length_b   1.000
_cell.length_c   1.000
_cell.angle_alpha   90.00
_cell.angle_beta   90.00
_cell.angle_gamma   90.00
#
_symmetry.space_group_name_H-M   'P 1'
#
loop_
_entity.id
_entity.type
_entity.pdbx_description
1 polymer ?
#
loop_
_entity_poly.entity_id
_entity_poly.type
_entity_poly.pdbx_seq_one_letter_code
_entity_poly.pdbx_strand_id
1 'polypeptide(L)'
;WALKATAEAYGSKGKHIITTKIEHHAILHTGEYLEKRGYEVTYLDVDENGIVSPEAVEAAIRPDTILISIMFANNEIGTIEPIKEIGEIAHKHGILFHTDAVQAFGQVPINVDEMNIDMLSSSGHKLNGPKGIGFLYIRKGVKIRSFVHGGAQERKRRAGTENVPGIVGFGKAVELAVA
;
A
#
# COMPACT_ATOMS: atom_id res chain seq x y z
N TRP A 1 0.92 -7.96 2.58
CA TRP A 1 -0.02 -8.65 1.70
C TRP A 1 -0.10 -7.96 0.34
N ALA A 2 -0.35 -6.64 0.25
CA ALA A 2 -0.46 -5.91 -1.00
C ALA A 2 0.67 -6.24 -1.99
N LEU A 3 1.93 -6.08 -1.57
CA LEU A 3 3.09 -6.30 -2.45
C LEU A 3 3.22 -7.75 -2.92
N LYS A 4 3.20 -8.71 -1.97
CA LYS A 4 3.40 -10.14 -2.30
C LYS A 4 2.30 -10.68 -3.19
N ALA A 5 1.03 -10.37 -2.86
CA ALA A 5 -0.11 -10.85 -3.61
C ALA A 5 -0.23 -10.21 -5.01
N THR A 6 0.21 -8.96 -5.16
CA THR A 6 0.36 -8.29 -6.47
C THR A 6 1.48 -8.91 -7.28
N ALA A 7 2.66 -9.08 -6.69
CA ALA A 7 3.80 -9.71 -7.34
C ALA A 7 3.44 -11.10 -7.89
N GLU A 8 2.77 -11.93 -7.10
CA GLU A 8 2.31 -13.25 -7.54
C GLU A 8 1.23 -13.17 -8.65
N ALA A 9 0.30 -12.21 -8.56
CA ALA A 9 -0.78 -12.07 -9.54
C ALA A 9 -0.30 -11.53 -10.89
N TYR A 10 0.69 -10.64 -10.88
CA TYR A 10 1.16 -9.91 -12.06
C TYR A 10 2.57 -10.31 -12.51
N GLY A 11 3.19 -11.30 -11.88
CA GLY A 11 4.56 -11.74 -12.18
C GLY A 11 4.79 -12.24 -13.61
N SER A 12 3.73 -12.59 -14.36
CA SER A 12 3.79 -12.87 -15.78
C SER A 12 3.81 -11.63 -16.68
N LYS A 13 3.41 -10.46 -16.15
CA LYS A 13 3.43 -9.18 -16.87
C LYS A 13 4.75 -8.43 -16.67
N GLY A 14 5.38 -8.61 -15.51
CA GLY A 14 6.62 -7.96 -15.18
C GLY A 14 7.07 -8.32 -13.77
N LYS A 15 8.29 -7.90 -13.42
CA LYS A 15 8.90 -8.20 -12.13
C LYS A 15 9.53 -6.98 -11.45
N HIS A 16 9.18 -5.79 -11.89
CA HIS A 16 9.72 -4.56 -11.34
C HIS A 16 8.71 -3.86 -10.42
N ILE A 17 9.18 -3.39 -9.28
CA ILE A 17 8.43 -2.66 -8.25
C ILE A 17 9.20 -1.38 -7.91
N ILE A 18 8.49 -0.27 -7.77
CA ILE A 18 9.07 1.02 -7.34
C ILE A 18 8.56 1.33 -5.93
N THR A 19 9.46 1.75 -5.05
CA THR A 19 9.17 2.20 -3.68
C THR A 19 10.16 3.25 -3.24
N THR A 20 10.09 3.75 -2.00
CA THR A 20 11.05 4.72 -1.46
C THR A 20 11.98 4.09 -0.41
N LYS A 21 13.12 4.75 -0.14
CA LYS A 21 14.04 4.34 0.94
C LYS A 21 13.51 4.62 2.33
N ILE A 22 12.51 5.48 2.46
CA ILE A 22 11.95 5.92 3.75
C ILE A 22 10.71 5.12 4.18
N GLU A 23 10.37 4.07 3.45
CA GLU A 23 9.23 3.20 3.79
C GLU A 23 9.41 2.54 5.16
N HIS A 24 8.27 2.20 5.76
CA HIS A 24 8.27 1.34 6.94
C HIS A 24 8.89 -0.02 6.61
N HIS A 25 9.57 -0.65 7.58
CA HIS A 25 10.19 -1.97 7.43
C HIS A 25 9.26 -3.06 6.86
N ALA A 26 7.94 -2.94 7.07
CA ALA A 26 6.95 -3.84 6.47
C ALA A 26 7.01 -3.84 4.94
N ILE A 27 7.33 -2.70 4.33
CA ILE A 27 7.51 -2.55 2.87
C ILE A 27 8.94 -2.92 2.49
N LEU A 28 9.96 -2.35 3.14
CA LEU A 28 11.38 -2.58 2.81
C LEU A 28 11.74 -4.07 2.86
N HIS A 29 11.47 -4.75 4.00
CA HIS A 29 11.77 -6.18 4.12
C HIS A 29 10.91 -7.05 3.20
N THR A 30 9.72 -6.57 2.80
CA THR A 30 8.93 -7.27 1.77
C THR A 30 9.56 -7.10 0.39
N GLY A 31 10.14 -5.93 0.08
CA GLY A 31 10.95 -5.71 -1.11
C GLY A 31 12.12 -6.70 -1.18
N GLU A 32 12.97 -6.72 -0.15
CA GLU A 32 14.09 -7.66 -0.03
C GLU A 32 13.68 -9.14 -0.20
N TYR A 33 12.52 -9.50 0.37
CA TYR A 33 11.97 -10.84 0.21
C TYR A 33 11.61 -11.14 -1.25
N LEU A 34 11.06 -10.17 -1.98
CA LEU A 34 10.70 -10.32 -3.39
C LEU A 34 11.94 -10.35 -4.30
N GLU A 35 12.97 -9.55 -3.99
CA GLU A 35 14.25 -9.57 -4.71
C GLU A 35 14.89 -10.97 -4.68
N LYS A 36 14.88 -11.64 -3.52
CA LYS A 36 15.33 -13.03 -3.38
C LYS A 36 14.51 -14.04 -4.21
N ARG A 37 13.40 -13.60 -4.82
CA ARG A 37 12.51 -14.39 -5.69
C ARG A 37 12.51 -13.92 -7.14
N GLY A 38 13.53 -13.15 -7.52
CA GLY A 38 13.76 -12.69 -8.88
C GLY A 38 12.87 -11.53 -9.32
N TYR A 39 12.37 -10.74 -8.35
CA TYR A 39 11.83 -9.40 -8.62
C TYR A 39 12.97 -8.37 -8.51
N GLU A 40 12.79 -7.24 -9.14
CA GLU A 40 13.65 -6.08 -9.00
C GLU A 40 12.88 -4.97 -8.27
N VAL A 41 13.50 -4.35 -7.27
CA VAL A 41 12.89 -3.26 -6.53
C VAL A 41 13.76 -2.01 -6.66
N THR A 42 13.17 -0.95 -7.20
CA THR A 42 13.81 0.37 -7.20
C THR A 42 13.41 1.12 -5.94
N TYR A 43 14.39 1.45 -5.11
CA TYR A 43 14.23 2.25 -3.90
C TYR A 43 14.64 3.70 -4.20
N LEU A 44 13.66 4.56 -4.39
CA LEU A 44 13.91 5.97 -4.70
C LEU A 44 14.43 6.75 -3.49
N ASP A 45 15.31 7.69 -3.76
CA ASP A 45 15.71 8.69 -2.77
C ASP A 45 14.61 9.74 -2.60
N VAL A 46 14.65 10.43 -1.49
CA VAL A 46 13.79 11.57 -1.16
C VAL A 46 14.66 12.82 -1.02
N ASP A 47 14.06 13.98 -1.05
CA ASP A 47 14.73 15.25 -0.81
C ASP A 47 15.08 15.47 0.68
N GLU A 48 15.61 16.64 1.01
CA GLU A 48 15.97 17.02 2.39
C GLU A 48 14.78 17.13 3.35
N ASN A 49 13.55 17.23 2.81
CA ASN A 49 12.30 17.25 3.56
C ASN A 49 11.66 15.86 3.66
N GLY A 50 12.28 14.87 3.05
CA GLY A 50 11.77 13.50 3.00
C GLY A 50 10.67 13.30 1.95
N ILE A 51 10.59 14.12 0.91
CA ILE A 51 9.58 14.04 -0.17
C ILE A 51 10.19 13.35 -1.38
N VAL A 52 9.49 12.34 -1.92
CA VAL A 52 9.85 11.73 -3.21
C VAL A 52 9.35 12.58 -4.37
N SER A 53 10.20 12.85 -5.36
CA SER A 53 9.79 13.57 -6.57
C SER A 53 8.88 12.69 -7.45
N PRO A 54 7.69 13.20 -7.86
CA PRO A 54 6.86 12.51 -8.85
C PRO A 54 7.60 12.24 -10.15
N GLU A 55 8.47 13.14 -10.60
CA GLU A 55 9.29 12.99 -11.80
C GLU A 55 10.30 11.84 -11.64
N ALA A 56 10.87 11.66 -10.44
CA ALA A 56 11.74 10.53 -10.16
C ALA A 56 10.99 9.20 -10.19
N VAL A 57 9.73 9.19 -9.71
CA VAL A 57 8.86 8.02 -9.82
C VAL A 57 8.59 7.69 -11.29
N GLU A 58 8.20 8.69 -12.10
CA GLU A 58 7.93 8.51 -13.54
C GLU A 58 9.17 8.02 -14.30
N ALA A 59 10.34 8.61 -14.01
CA ALA A 59 11.62 8.24 -14.64
C ALA A 59 12.07 6.80 -14.29
N ALA A 60 11.66 6.26 -13.15
CA ALA A 60 11.97 4.90 -12.72
C ALA A 60 11.07 3.84 -13.36
N ILE A 61 9.99 4.24 -14.05
CA ILE A 61 9.06 3.31 -14.70
C ILE A 61 9.74 2.58 -15.85
N ARG A 62 9.58 1.26 -15.87
CA ARG A 62 10.09 0.34 -16.89
C ARG A 62 8.91 -0.39 -17.55
N PRO A 63 9.12 -1.00 -18.74
CA PRO A 63 8.07 -1.81 -19.38
C PRO A 63 7.57 -2.99 -18.54
N ASP A 64 8.38 -3.48 -17.61
CA ASP A 64 8.07 -4.57 -16.69
C ASP A 64 7.67 -4.11 -15.27
N THR A 65 7.41 -2.82 -15.07
CA THR A 65 6.91 -2.29 -13.79
C THR A 65 5.47 -2.71 -13.57
N ILE A 66 5.20 -3.39 -12.44
CA ILE A 66 3.86 -3.90 -12.10
C ILE A 66 3.22 -3.18 -10.91
N LEU A 67 4.01 -2.52 -10.09
CA LEU A 67 3.54 -1.88 -8.88
C LEU A 67 4.40 -0.67 -8.51
N ILE A 68 3.75 0.41 -8.14
CA ILE A 68 4.34 1.53 -7.39
C ILE A 68 3.77 1.45 -5.98
N SER A 69 4.62 1.43 -4.94
CA SER A 69 4.21 1.38 -3.54
C SER A 69 4.94 2.45 -2.77
N ILE A 70 4.25 3.51 -2.40
CA ILE A 70 4.82 4.67 -1.69
C ILE A 70 3.94 4.99 -0.49
N MET A 71 4.55 5.14 0.68
CA MET A 71 3.83 5.47 1.91
C MET A 71 3.14 6.83 1.78
N PHE A 72 1.99 6.96 2.42
CA PHE A 72 1.24 8.21 2.39
C PHE A 72 1.87 9.28 3.29
N ALA A 73 2.25 8.88 4.49
CA ALA A 73 2.92 9.72 5.46
C ALA A 73 3.99 8.93 6.22
N ASN A 74 5.14 9.54 6.44
CA ASN A 74 6.24 8.88 7.13
C ASN A 74 6.01 8.87 8.65
N ASN A 75 6.27 7.74 9.27
CA ASN A 75 6.05 7.49 10.70
C ASN A 75 7.10 8.12 11.62
N GLU A 76 8.24 8.56 11.10
CA GLU A 76 9.34 9.11 11.88
C GLU A 76 9.43 10.63 11.75
N ILE A 77 9.35 11.15 10.53
CA ILE A 77 9.53 12.58 10.23
C ILE A 77 8.23 13.31 9.93
N GLY A 78 7.11 12.59 9.72
CA GLY A 78 5.78 13.17 9.50
C GLY A 78 5.55 13.76 8.11
N THR A 79 6.48 13.60 7.18
CA THR A 79 6.32 14.06 5.79
C THR A 79 5.15 13.35 5.12
N ILE A 80 4.34 14.12 4.40
CA ILE A 80 3.24 13.62 3.55
C ILE A 80 3.72 13.60 2.12
N GLU A 81 3.64 12.44 1.46
CA GLU A 81 4.09 12.26 0.09
C GLU A 81 3.07 12.78 -0.94
N PRO A 82 3.50 13.15 -2.15
CA PRO A 82 2.64 13.66 -3.22
C PRO A 82 1.81 12.53 -3.87
N ILE A 83 0.94 11.91 -3.07
CA ILE A 83 0.19 10.68 -3.41
C ILE A 83 -0.71 10.87 -4.64
N LYS A 84 -1.33 12.05 -4.79
CA LYS A 84 -2.22 12.31 -5.91
C LYS A 84 -1.44 12.34 -7.23
N GLU A 85 -0.35 13.06 -7.28
CA GLU A 85 0.53 13.19 -8.45
C GLU A 85 1.13 11.82 -8.83
N ILE A 86 1.56 11.05 -7.84
CA ILE A 86 2.07 9.69 -8.06
C ILE A 86 0.98 8.75 -8.57
N GLY A 87 -0.23 8.85 -8.01
CA GLY A 87 -1.38 8.08 -8.48
C GLY A 87 -1.77 8.40 -9.92
N GLU A 88 -1.71 9.69 -10.32
CA GLU A 88 -1.93 10.12 -11.70
C GLU A 88 -0.88 9.53 -12.65
N ILE A 89 0.39 9.52 -12.26
CA ILE A 89 1.49 8.90 -13.02
C ILE A 89 1.26 7.39 -13.16
N ALA A 90 1.00 6.69 -12.05
CA ALA A 90 0.74 5.26 -12.07
C ALA A 90 -0.42 4.91 -13.01
N HIS A 91 -1.54 5.65 -12.88
CA HIS A 91 -2.72 5.44 -13.71
C HIS A 91 -2.44 5.72 -15.20
N LYS A 92 -1.74 6.80 -15.55
CA LYS A 92 -1.30 7.14 -16.90
C LYS A 92 -0.53 6.00 -17.57
N HIS A 93 0.33 5.32 -16.81
CA HIS A 93 1.16 4.21 -17.28
C HIS A 93 0.50 2.83 -17.12
N GLY A 94 -0.72 2.75 -16.59
CA GLY A 94 -1.43 1.48 -16.37
C GLY A 94 -0.78 0.56 -15.32
N ILE A 95 -0.06 1.15 -14.36
CA ILE A 95 0.65 0.48 -13.27
C ILE A 95 -0.21 0.56 -12.02
N LEU A 96 -0.26 -0.53 -11.22
CA LEU A 96 -0.98 -0.50 -9.95
C LEU A 96 -0.28 0.41 -8.94
N PHE A 97 -1.09 1.18 -8.20
CA PHE A 97 -0.62 2.05 -7.14
C PHE A 97 -1.12 1.57 -5.76
N HIS A 98 -0.18 1.28 -4.88
CA HIS A 98 -0.40 0.98 -3.47
C HIS A 98 0.18 2.10 -2.60
N THR A 99 -0.53 2.47 -1.55
CA THR A 99 0.02 3.34 -0.51
C THR A 99 -0.10 2.68 0.87
N ASP A 100 0.97 2.74 1.65
CA ASP A 100 0.91 2.50 3.08
C ASP A 100 0.39 3.77 3.76
N ALA A 101 -0.90 3.75 4.12
CA ALA A 101 -1.58 4.86 4.79
C ALA A 101 -1.75 4.63 6.29
N VAL A 102 -0.94 3.77 6.89
CA VAL A 102 -1.01 3.44 8.32
C VAL A 102 -0.90 4.69 9.20
N GLN A 103 -0.10 5.67 8.80
CA GLN A 103 0.04 6.94 9.54
C GLN A 103 -0.94 8.03 9.07
N ALA A 104 -1.49 7.92 7.87
CA ALA A 104 -2.34 8.95 7.27
C ALA A 104 -3.83 8.71 7.49
N PHE A 105 -4.26 7.43 7.48
CA PHE A 105 -5.68 7.09 7.56
C PHE A 105 -6.30 7.59 8.87
N GLY A 106 -7.35 8.41 8.74
CA GLY A 106 -8.02 9.06 9.86
C GLY A 106 -7.31 10.30 10.43
N GLN A 107 -6.15 10.68 9.89
CA GLN A 107 -5.39 11.89 10.28
C GLN A 107 -5.45 12.95 9.18
N VAL A 108 -5.47 12.54 7.93
CA VAL A 108 -5.57 13.42 6.77
C VAL A 108 -6.68 12.94 5.84
N PRO A 109 -7.30 13.85 5.06
CA PRO A 109 -8.32 13.46 4.08
C PRO A 109 -7.73 12.54 3.00
N ILE A 110 -8.38 11.42 2.74
CA ILE A 110 -7.99 10.48 1.69
C ILE A 110 -9.20 10.20 0.81
N ASN A 111 -9.07 10.47 -0.50
CA ASN A 111 -10.04 10.07 -1.51
C ASN A 111 -9.36 9.15 -2.51
N VAL A 112 -9.63 7.85 -2.42
CA VAL A 112 -8.99 6.83 -3.25
C VAL A 112 -9.26 6.99 -4.74
N ASP A 113 -10.37 7.59 -5.12
CA ASP A 113 -10.72 7.82 -6.52
C ASP A 113 -9.98 9.03 -7.09
N GLU A 114 -10.00 10.15 -6.41
CA GLU A 114 -9.29 11.37 -6.82
C GLU A 114 -7.76 11.20 -6.82
N MET A 115 -7.25 10.34 -5.94
CA MET A 115 -5.82 10.05 -5.80
C MET A 115 -5.37 8.82 -6.63
N ASN A 116 -6.27 8.21 -7.41
CA ASN A 116 -5.99 7.02 -8.22
C ASN A 116 -5.34 5.86 -7.44
N ILE A 117 -5.71 5.68 -6.17
CA ILE A 117 -5.15 4.62 -5.31
C ILE A 117 -5.85 3.29 -5.62
N ASP A 118 -5.11 2.28 -6.02
CA ASP A 118 -5.62 0.93 -6.28
C ASP A 118 -5.67 0.06 -5.03
N MET A 119 -4.71 0.26 -4.13
CA MET A 119 -4.64 -0.44 -2.85
C MET A 119 -4.16 0.51 -1.75
N LEU A 120 -4.72 0.36 -0.55
CA LEU A 120 -4.34 1.15 0.61
C LEU A 120 -4.30 0.26 1.85
N SER A 121 -3.19 0.31 2.56
CA SER A 121 -3.02 -0.40 3.83
C SER A 121 -3.24 0.52 5.02
N SER A 122 -3.95 0.03 6.04
CA SER A 122 -4.14 0.74 7.31
C SER A 122 -4.10 -0.20 8.50
N SER A 123 -3.90 0.35 9.71
CA SER A 123 -3.81 -0.39 10.96
C SER A 123 -4.55 0.31 12.09
N GLY A 124 -5.42 -0.43 12.79
CA GLY A 124 -6.31 0.13 13.81
C GLY A 124 -5.60 0.78 14.99
N HIS A 125 -4.43 0.25 15.40
CA HIS A 125 -3.72 0.77 16.57
C HIS A 125 -3.16 2.20 16.37
N LYS A 126 -3.10 2.70 15.14
CA LYS A 126 -2.70 4.09 14.86
C LYS A 126 -3.85 5.09 15.01
N LEU A 127 -5.08 4.60 15.16
CA LEU A 127 -6.29 5.37 15.42
C LEU A 127 -6.83 5.14 16.84
N ASN A 128 -5.99 4.77 17.80
CA ASN A 128 -6.42 4.36 19.15
C ASN A 128 -7.41 3.17 19.14
N GLY A 129 -7.46 2.42 18.05
CA GLY A 129 -8.22 1.18 17.91
C GLY A 129 -7.45 -0.03 18.45
N PRO A 130 -8.05 -1.22 18.39
CA PRO A 130 -7.41 -2.45 18.85
C PRO A 130 -6.14 -2.77 18.08
N LYS A 131 -5.15 -3.38 18.77
CA LYS A 131 -3.98 -3.99 18.12
C LYS A 131 -4.38 -5.27 17.38
N GLY A 132 -3.59 -5.65 16.37
CA GLY A 132 -3.81 -6.89 15.61
C GLY A 132 -4.96 -6.84 14.61
N ILE A 133 -5.51 -5.67 14.32
CA ILE A 133 -6.52 -5.42 13.29
C ILE A 133 -6.05 -4.31 12.34
N GLY A 134 -6.37 -4.47 11.07
CA GLY A 134 -6.14 -3.49 10.00
C GLY A 134 -6.96 -3.87 8.78
N PHE A 135 -6.88 -3.09 7.72
CA PHE A 135 -7.50 -3.44 6.45
C PHE A 135 -6.57 -3.17 5.28
N LEU A 136 -6.84 -3.87 4.19
CA LEU A 136 -6.32 -3.57 2.86
C LEU A 136 -7.50 -3.20 1.97
N TYR A 137 -7.59 -1.92 1.57
CA TYR A 137 -8.48 -1.50 0.49
C TYR A 137 -7.94 -2.05 -0.83
N ILE A 138 -8.83 -2.56 -1.66
CA ILE A 138 -8.50 -3.06 -3.01
C ILE A 138 -9.57 -2.54 -3.96
N ARG A 139 -9.17 -1.71 -4.91
CA ARG A 139 -10.08 -1.14 -5.92
C ARG A 139 -10.81 -2.24 -6.69
N LYS A 140 -12.07 -2.00 -7.01
CA LYS A 140 -12.86 -2.91 -7.85
C LYS A 140 -12.16 -3.15 -9.21
N GLY A 141 -11.96 -4.40 -9.56
CA GLY A 141 -11.23 -4.79 -10.78
C GLY A 141 -9.77 -5.17 -10.55
N VAL A 142 -9.13 -4.70 -9.50
CA VAL A 142 -7.76 -5.12 -9.13
C VAL A 142 -7.79 -6.58 -8.65
N LYS A 143 -6.96 -7.40 -9.26
CA LYS A 143 -6.83 -8.84 -8.95
C LYS A 143 -5.53 -9.08 -8.22
N ILE A 144 -5.62 -9.54 -6.98
CA ILE A 144 -4.45 -9.99 -6.20
C ILE A 144 -4.66 -11.45 -5.76
N ARG A 145 -3.58 -12.14 -5.45
CA ARG A 145 -3.65 -13.52 -4.92
C ARG A 145 -4.08 -13.53 -3.45
N SER A 146 -4.63 -14.66 -3.03
CA SER A 146 -4.90 -14.90 -1.61
C SER A 146 -3.58 -14.96 -0.84
N PHE A 147 -3.50 -14.24 0.29
CA PHE A 147 -2.31 -14.25 1.14
C PHE A 147 -2.34 -15.40 2.15
N VAL A 148 -3.51 -15.68 2.72
CA VAL A 148 -3.75 -16.79 3.66
C VAL A 148 -4.74 -17.74 3.01
N HIS A 149 -4.34 -18.99 2.83
CA HIS A 149 -5.16 -20.02 2.22
C HIS A 149 -6.01 -20.75 3.27
N GLY A 150 -7.23 -21.17 2.89
CA GLY A 150 -8.17 -21.86 3.77
C GLY A 150 -9.62 -21.61 3.33
N GLY A 151 -10.46 -21.13 4.23
CA GLY A 151 -11.86 -20.83 3.98
C GLY A 151 -12.09 -19.64 3.03
N ALA A 152 -13.36 -19.32 2.79
CA ALA A 152 -13.77 -18.33 1.78
C ALA A 152 -13.93 -16.90 2.33
N GLN A 153 -13.41 -16.63 3.54
CA GLN A 153 -13.49 -15.31 4.17
C GLN A 153 -12.86 -14.23 3.28
N GLU A 154 -13.20 -12.99 3.51
CA GLU A 154 -12.72 -11.83 2.75
C GLU A 154 -12.82 -12.04 1.22
N ARG A 155 -13.95 -12.62 0.77
CA ARG A 155 -14.21 -12.92 -0.65
C ARG A 155 -13.14 -13.83 -1.28
N LYS A 156 -12.67 -14.83 -0.53
CA LYS A 156 -11.59 -15.77 -0.89
C LYS A 156 -10.21 -15.12 -1.04
N ARG A 157 -10.02 -13.91 -0.52
CA ARG A 157 -8.74 -13.19 -0.61
C ARG A 157 -7.86 -13.43 0.61
N ARG A 158 -8.47 -13.68 1.78
CA ARG A 158 -7.75 -13.96 3.02
C ARG A 158 -8.61 -14.85 3.90
N ALA A 159 -8.20 -16.08 4.07
CA ALA A 159 -8.88 -17.05 4.92
C ALA A 159 -8.68 -16.76 6.40
N GLY A 160 -9.48 -17.38 7.25
CA GLY A 160 -9.48 -17.27 8.70
C GLY A 160 -10.75 -16.58 9.21
N THR A 161 -11.29 -17.09 10.32
CA THR A 161 -12.48 -16.53 10.98
C THR A 161 -12.27 -15.05 11.26
N GLU A 162 -13.27 -14.25 10.98
CA GLU A 162 -13.24 -12.80 11.16
C GLU A 162 -13.06 -12.44 12.65
N ASN A 163 -12.11 -11.57 12.94
CA ASN A 163 -11.91 -11.00 14.27
C ASN A 163 -12.99 -9.93 14.54
N VAL A 164 -14.23 -10.36 14.77
CA VAL A 164 -15.37 -9.45 14.94
C VAL A 164 -15.13 -8.38 16.02
N PRO A 165 -14.63 -8.70 17.22
CA PRO A 165 -14.33 -7.67 18.22
C PRO A 165 -13.31 -6.62 17.73
N GLY A 166 -12.26 -7.07 17.04
CA GLY A 166 -11.25 -6.18 16.47
C GLY A 166 -11.83 -5.30 15.35
N ILE A 167 -12.67 -5.87 14.48
CA ILE A 167 -13.33 -5.14 13.37
C ILE A 167 -14.26 -4.06 13.93
N VAL A 168 -15.10 -4.40 14.89
CA VAL A 168 -16.03 -3.45 15.53
C VAL A 168 -15.27 -2.34 16.26
N GLY A 169 -14.23 -2.71 17.03
CA GLY A 169 -13.38 -1.73 17.72
C GLY A 169 -12.65 -0.80 16.76
N PHE A 170 -12.17 -1.32 15.63
CA PHE A 170 -11.54 -0.49 14.60
C PHE A 170 -12.57 0.43 13.94
N GLY A 171 -13.76 -0.08 13.59
CA GLY A 171 -14.84 0.75 13.06
C GLY A 171 -15.18 1.91 13.98
N LYS A 172 -15.29 1.64 15.31
CA LYS A 172 -15.54 2.70 16.29
C LYS A 172 -14.39 3.73 16.37
N ALA A 173 -13.16 3.28 16.29
CA ALA A 173 -12.01 4.19 16.26
C ALA A 173 -12.02 5.09 15.02
N VAL A 174 -12.42 4.56 13.85
CA VAL A 174 -12.60 5.36 12.61
C VAL A 174 -13.69 6.42 12.79
N GLU A 175 -14.88 6.03 13.31
CA GLU A 175 -15.97 6.99 13.58
C GLU A 175 -15.49 8.16 14.45
N LEU A 176 -14.71 7.87 15.50
CA LEU A 176 -14.19 8.90 16.42
C LEU A 176 -13.09 9.77 15.79
N ALA A 177 -12.33 9.23 14.84
CA ALA A 177 -11.26 9.98 14.17
C ALA A 177 -11.80 10.96 13.11
N VAL A 178 -12.99 10.71 12.55
CA VAL A 178 -13.60 11.55 11.50
C VAL A 178 -14.73 12.43 12.02
N ALA A 179 -15.06 12.36 13.32
CA ALA A 179 -16.05 13.21 13.97
C ALA A 179 -15.48 14.56 14.35
#